data_beae0772fe55105376dda3430634004b
#
_entry.id   beae0772fe55105376dda3430634004b
#
_cell.length_a   1.000
_cell.length_b   1.000
_cell.length_c   1.000
_cell.angle_alpha   90.00
_cell.angle_beta   90.00
_cell.angle_gamma   90.00
#
_symmetry.space_group_name_H-M   'P 1'
#
loop_
_entity.id
_entity.type
_entity.pdbx_description
1 polymer ?
#
loop_
_entity_poly.entity_id
_entity_poly.type
_entity_poly.pdbx_seq_one_letter_code
_entity_poly.pdbx_strand_id
1 'polypeptide(L)'
;MDYLLEKGFRYYFPYVWQAFLLSDPKQQDEVFQQYMESQEDYDKAVSQLQNLEETYDELLENKVISSKEDLKRYGVVGWDAGRVCFLARACCEMCYITEEEAWQYIDRAYDLAHRELASWHDLAMSYIIGRSMWGGKKSYNSVMKDNADKLLSDEKSPWVRLQW
;
A
#
# COMPACT_ATOMS: atom_id res chain seq x y z
N MET A 1 11.46 -9.21 -5.12
CA MET A 1 10.52 -9.26 -3.97
C MET A 1 11.13 -8.75 -2.68
N ASP A 2 12.40 -9.04 -2.41
CA ASP A 2 13.08 -8.55 -1.19
C ASP A 2 12.99 -7.04 -1.03
N TYR A 3 13.19 -6.27 -2.10
CA TYR A 3 13.01 -4.81 -2.06
C TYR A 3 11.64 -4.39 -1.49
N LEU A 4 10.54 -5.06 -1.88
CA LEU A 4 9.21 -4.74 -1.35
C LEU A 4 9.04 -5.11 0.13
N LEU A 5 9.71 -6.19 0.57
CA LEU A 5 9.70 -6.62 1.96
C LEU A 5 10.60 -5.80 2.86
N GLU A 6 11.65 -5.18 2.32
CA GLU A 6 12.64 -4.41 3.10
C GLU A 6 12.35 -2.92 3.05
N LYS A 7 12.10 -2.39 1.88
CA LYS A 7 11.90 -0.96 1.63
C LYS A 7 10.46 -0.67 1.21
N GLY A 8 10.04 -1.06 0.01
CA GLY A 8 8.67 -0.89 -0.48
C GLY A 8 8.14 0.55 -0.41
N PHE A 9 6.83 0.73 -0.49
CA PHE A 9 6.18 2.03 -0.31
C PHE A 9 6.17 2.48 1.15
N ARG A 10 6.12 1.54 2.10
CA ARG A 10 6.15 1.85 3.53
C ARG A 10 7.42 2.57 3.98
N TYR A 11 8.53 2.44 3.24
CA TYR A 11 9.76 3.19 3.52
C TYR A 11 9.56 4.69 3.27
N TYR A 12 8.86 5.06 2.21
CA TYR A 12 8.62 6.46 1.84
C TYR A 12 7.44 7.06 2.61
N PHE A 13 6.48 6.25 3.00
CA PHE A 13 5.19 6.67 3.53
C PHE A 13 5.27 7.66 4.71
N PRO A 14 6.14 7.50 5.73
CA PRO A 14 6.25 8.46 6.82
C PRO A 14 6.59 9.87 6.35
N TYR A 15 7.45 9.98 5.35
CA TYR A 15 7.89 11.27 4.79
C TYR A 15 6.85 11.84 3.83
N VAL A 16 6.23 11.00 3.02
CA VAL A 16 5.08 11.39 2.18
C VAL A 16 3.92 11.89 3.05
N TRP A 17 3.62 11.20 4.14
CA TRP A 17 2.63 11.64 5.11
C TRP A 17 2.98 13.00 5.73
N GLN A 18 4.21 13.19 6.16
CA GLN A 18 4.68 14.48 6.70
C GLN A 18 4.53 15.60 5.68
N ALA A 19 4.98 15.39 4.45
CA ALA A 19 4.85 16.35 3.36
C ALA A 19 3.38 16.64 3.01
N PHE A 20 2.51 15.63 2.99
CA PHE A 20 1.07 15.77 2.72
C PHE A 20 0.34 16.65 3.74
N LEU A 21 0.84 16.79 4.96
CA LEU A 21 0.28 17.68 5.97
C LEU A 21 0.68 19.15 5.77
N LEU A 22 1.69 19.42 4.94
CA LEU A 22 2.20 20.76 4.66
C LEU A 22 1.48 21.35 3.45
N SER A 23 1.19 22.66 3.51
CA SER A 23 0.53 23.37 2.40
C SER A 23 1.53 24.10 1.49
N ASP A 24 2.79 24.25 1.92
CA ASP A 24 3.83 24.94 1.17
C ASP A 24 4.69 23.93 0.41
N PRO A 25 4.70 23.95 -0.94
CA PRO A 25 5.52 23.06 -1.76
C PRO A 25 7.02 23.11 -1.43
N LYS A 26 7.54 24.25 -0.94
CA LYS A 26 8.95 24.33 -0.54
C LYS A 26 9.22 23.53 0.71
N GLN A 27 8.31 23.56 1.68
CA GLN A 27 8.44 22.75 2.89
C GLN A 27 8.26 21.26 2.61
N GLN A 28 7.40 20.90 1.66
CA GLN A 28 7.27 19.51 1.19
C GLN A 28 8.58 19.03 0.57
N ASP A 29 9.20 19.84 -0.29
CA ASP A 29 10.48 19.54 -0.91
C ASP A 29 11.61 19.40 0.12
N GLU A 30 11.68 20.29 1.12
CA GLU A 30 12.66 20.23 2.21
C GLU A 30 12.58 18.88 2.98
N VAL A 31 11.38 18.33 3.20
CA VAL A 31 11.21 17.01 3.84
C VAL A 31 11.91 15.94 3.01
N PHE A 32 11.70 15.92 1.69
CA PHE A 32 12.30 14.89 0.85
C PHE A 32 13.81 15.09 0.69
N GLN A 33 14.29 16.32 0.53
CA GLN A 33 15.73 16.60 0.50
C GLN A 33 16.44 16.18 1.78
N GLN A 34 15.79 16.28 2.93
CA GLN A 34 16.36 15.91 4.22
C GLN A 34 16.48 14.40 4.42
N TYR A 35 15.51 13.62 3.93
CA TYR A 35 15.37 12.21 4.31
C TYR A 35 15.61 11.21 3.19
N MET A 36 15.60 11.64 1.93
CA MET A 36 15.86 10.73 0.81
C MET A 36 17.37 10.61 0.54
N GLU A 37 17.83 9.36 0.45
CA GLU A 37 19.26 9.06 0.34
C GLU A 37 19.81 9.19 -1.09
N SER A 38 18.91 9.18 -2.08
CA SER A 38 19.25 9.23 -3.49
C SER A 38 18.21 10.04 -4.29
N GLN A 39 18.61 10.49 -5.49
CA GLN A 39 17.68 11.13 -6.42
C GLN A 39 16.52 10.20 -6.81
N GLU A 40 16.78 8.90 -6.95
CA GLU A 40 15.75 7.91 -7.24
C GLU A 40 14.71 7.81 -6.10
N ASP A 41 15.16 7.81 -4.84
CA ASP A 41 14.25 7.79 -3.69
C ASP A 41 13.44 9.09 -3.58
N TYR A 42 14.10 10.22 -3.84
CA TYR A 42 13.44 11.53 -3.89
C TYR A 42 12.32 11.55 -4.95
N ASP A 43 12.63 11.13 -6.19
CA ASP A 43 11.67 11.11 -7.28
C ASP A 43 10.47 10.18 -6.99
N LYS A 44 10.72 9.04 -6.33
CA LYS A 44 9.67 8.12 -5.87
C LYS A 44 8.79 8.75 -4.80
N ALA A 45 9.37 9.43 -3.81
CA ALA A 45 8.62 10.08 -2.74
C ALA A 45 7.74 11.22 -3.28
N VAL A 46 8.29 12.06 -4.17
CA VAL A 46 7.53 13.13 -4.85
C VAL A 46 6.37 12.56 -5.66
N SER A 47 6.62 11.51 -6.45
CA SER A 47 5.56 10.85 -7.24
C SER A 47 4.44 10.28 -6.35
N GLN A 48 4.79 9.67 -5.22
CA GLN A 48 3.82 9.16 -4.27
C GLN A 48 2.99 10.26 -3.62
N LEU A 49 3.61 11.40 -3.27
CA LEU A 49 2.89 12.57 -2.74
C LEU A 49 1.89 13.11 -3.76
N GLN A 50 2.33 13.35 -4.99
CA GLN A 50 1.48 13.85 -6.07
C GLN A 50 0.28 12.94 -6.33
N ASN A 51 0.51 11.62 -6.41
CA ASN A 51 -0.55 10.65 -6.58
C ASN A 51 -1.53 10.63 -5.39
N LEU A 52 -1.03 10.78 -4.16
CA LEU A 52 -1.87 10.86 -2.96
C LEU A 52 -2.72 12.13 -2.97
N GLU A 53 -2.14 13.29 -3.28
CA GLU A 53 -2.87 14.57 -3.39
C GLU A 53 -3.96 14.49 -4.46
N GLU A 54 -3.66 13.88 -5.61
CA GLU A 54 -4.63 13.70 -6.70
C GLU A 54 -5.80 12.79 -6.35
N THR A 55 -5.60 11.82 -5.46
CA THR A 55 -6.57 10.75 -5.16
C THR A 55 -7.22 10.88 -3.79
N TYR A 56 -6.80 11.84 -2.99
CA TYR A 56 -7.28 11.98 -1.60
C TYR A 56 -8.80 12.14 -1.51
N ASP A 57 -9.38 13.01 -2.33
CA ASP A 57 -10.83 13.21 -2.36
C ASP A 57 -11.57 11.94 -2.82
N GLU A 58 -11.03 11.23 -3.82
CA GLU A 58 -11.59 9.95 -4.27
C GLU A 58 -11.56 8.89 -3.15
N LEU A 59 -10.49 8.84 -2.36
CA LEU A 59 -10.39 7.92 -1.21
C LEU A 59 -11.46 8.23 -0.14
N LEU A 60 -11.76 9.51 0.10
CA LEU A 60 -12.85 9.94 0.99
C LEU A 60 -14.22 9.58 0.41
N GLU A 61 -14.49 9.90 -0.84
CA GLU A 61 -15.76 9.63 -1.52
C GLU A 61 -16.09 8.14 -1.55
N ASN A 62 -15.09 7.29 -1.81
CA ASN A 62 -15.22 5.84 -1.81
C ASN A 62 -15.16 5.21 -0.40
N LYS A 63 -15.09 6.00 0.66
CA LYS A 63 -15.04 5.53 2.05
C LYS A 63 -13.89 4.55 2.33
N VAL A 64 -12.77 4.73 1.65
CA VAL A 64 -11.51 4.04 1.97
C VAL A 64 -10.95 4.61 3.26
N ILE A 65 -11.05 5.93 3.40
CA ILE A 65 -10.70 6.72 4.58
C ILE A 65 -11.86 7.66 4.93
N SER A 66 -11.92 8.10 6.18
CA SER A 66 -12.85 9.12 6.65
C SER A 66 -12.13 10.42 7.00
N SER A 67 -10.82 10.36 7.19
CA SER A 67 -10.00 11.52 7.57
C SER A 67 -8.53 11.29 7.20
N LYS A 68 -7.71 12.33 7.41
CA LYS A 68 -6.24 12.21 7.24
C LYS A 68 -5.64 11.23 8.24
N GLU A 69 -6.18 11.12 9.45
CA GLU A 69 -5.71 10.20 10.49
C GLU A 69 -5.86 8.74 10.06
N ASP A 70 -6.89 8.41 9.28
CA ASP A 70 -7.07 7.07 8.72
C ASP A 70 -5.94 6.71 7.73
N LEU A 71 -5.44 7.67 6.94
CA LEU A 71 -4.26 7.43 6.10
C LEU A 71 -3.07 6.98 6.94
N LYS A 72 -2.81 7.67 8.06
CA LYS A 72 -1.71 7.31 8.96
C LYS A 72 -1.93 5.95 9.61
N ARG A 73 -3.17 5.65 10.00
CA ARG A 73 -3.55 4.41 10.66
C ARG A 73 -3.37 3.20 9.77
N TYR A 74 -3.89 3.26 8.54
CA TYR A 74 -3.83 2.14 7.60
C TYR A 74 -2.47 2.03 6.91
N GLY A 75 -1.79 3.17 6.66
CA GLY A 75 -0.53 3.18 5.93
C GLY A 75 -0.65 2.52 4.56
N VAL A 76 0.45 1.92 4.10
CA VAL A 76 0.56 1.32 2.75
C VAL A 76 1.13 -0.10 2.75
N VAL A 77 1.32 -0.71 3.91
CA VAL A 77 1.93 -2.03 4.04
C VAL A 77 1.11 -3.12 3.34
N GLY A 78 -0.21 -2.96 3.29
CA GLY A 78 -1.10 -3.87 2.57
C GLY A 78 -0.79 -3.91 1.06
N TRP A 79 -0.40 -2.78 0.48
CA TRP A 79 0.06 -2.72 -0.91
C TRP A 79 1.37 -3.47 -1.12
N ASP A 80 2.35 -3.24 -0.25
CA ASP A 80 3.65 -3.92 -0.35
C ASP A 80 3.48 -5.43 -0.20
N ALA A 81 2.76 -5.89 0.83
CA ALA A 81 2.49 -7.30 1.07
C ALA A 81 1.70 -7.95 -0.09
N GLY A 82 0.64 -7.30 -0.56
CA GLY A 82 -0.16 -7.78 -1.68
C GLY A 82 0.64 -7.89 -2.97
N ARG A 83 1.55 -6.95 -3.24
CA ARG A 83 2.47 -7.02 -4.38
C ARG A 83 3.48 -8.15 -4.26
N VAL A 84 4.00 -8.43 -3.07
CA VAL A 84 4.89 -9.60 -2.86
C VAL A 84 4.13 -10.88 -3.17
N CYS A 85 2.93 -11.07 -2.64
CA CYS A 85 2.12 -12.25 -2.93
C CYS A 85 1.80 -12.41 -4.42
N PHE A 86 1.45 -11.30 -5.09
CA PHE A 86 1.20 -11.32 -6.53
C PHE A 86 2.45 -11.72 -7.32
N LEU A 87 3.59 -11.10 -7.03
CA LEU A 87 4.85 -11.38 -7.74
C LEU A 87 5.36 -12.79 -7.45
N ALA A 88 5.26 -13.27 -6.21
CA ALA A 88 5.67 -14.63 -5.86
C ALA A 88 4.90 -15.67 -6.67
N ARG A 89 3.58 -15.53 -6.77
CA ARG A 89 2.74 -16.39 -7.59
C ARG A 89 3.09 -16.29 -9.08
N ALA A 90 3.18 -15.08 -9.62
CA ALA A 90 3.51 -14.86 -11.03
C ALA A 90 4.89 -15.43 -11.40
N CYS A 91 5.91 -15.23 -10.56
CA CYS A 91 7.25 -15.79 -10.78
C CYS A 91 7.26 -17.33 -10.71
N CYS A 92 6.46 -17.92 -9.81
CA CYS A 92 6.31 -19.37 -9.72
C CYS A 92 5.62 -19.92 -10.99
N GLU A 93 4.51 -19.32 -11.42
CA GLU A 93 3.79 -19.72 -12.65
C GLU A 93 4.68 -19.60 -13.90
N MET A 94 5.59 -18.64 -13.93
CA MET A 94 6.58 -18.45 -15.00
C MET A 94 7.86 -19.28 -14.81
N CYS A 95 7.92 -20.14 -13.80
CA CYS A 95 9.08 -20.99 -13.46
C CYS A 95 10.38 -20.20 -13.19
N TYR A 96 10.31 -18.95 -12.73
CA TYR A 96 11.47 -18.19 -12.28
C TYR A 96 11.90 -18.54 -10.86
N ILE A 97 10.96 -19.01 -10.04
CA ILE A 97 11.19 -19.50 -8.68
C ILE A 97 10.40 -20.81 -8.47
N THR A 98 10.82 -21.60 -7.51
CA THR A 98 10.10 -22.80 -7.09
C THR A 98 8.86 -22.46 -6.29
N GLU A 99 7.95 -23.43 -6.13
CA GLU A 99 6.77 -23.28 -5.26
C GLU A 99 7.18 -23.02 -3.81
N GLU A 100 8.23 -23.70 -3.32
CA GLU A 100 8.75 -23.51 -1.98
C GLU A 100 9.27 -22.08 -1.76
N GLU A 101 10.03 -21.53 -2.72
CA GLU A 101 10.48 -20.15 -2.66
C GLU A 101 9.30 -19.16 -2.71
N ALA A 102 8.27 -19.46 -3.51
CA ALA A 102 7.07 -18.61 -3.58
C ALA A 102 6.37 -18.57 -2.21
N TRP A 103 6.20 -19.69 -1.53
CA TRP A 103 5.63 -19.76 -0.19
C TRP A 103 6.47 -19.01 0.84
N GLN A 104 7.79 -19.10 0.80
CA GLN A 104 8.66 -18.32 1.69
C GLN A 104 8.44 -16.81 1.56
N TYR A 105 8.22 -16.29 0.34
CA TYR A 105 7.88 -14.89 0.13
C TYR A 105 6.49 -14.54 0.63
N ILE A 106 5.50 -15.42 0.43
CA ILE A 106 4.13 -15.22 0.91
C ILE A 106 4.08 -15.21 2.43
N ASP A 107 4.79 -16.10 3.10
CA ASP A 107 4.89 -16.15 4.57
C ASP A 107 5.52 -14.88 5.13
N ARG A 108 6.59 -14.37 4.52
CA ARG A 108 7.20 -13.08 4.92
C ARG A 108 6.25 -11.90 4.72
N ALA A 109 5.44 -11.92 3.64
CA ALA A 109 4.42 -10.90 3.40
C ALA A 109 3.28 -10.98 4.42
N TYR A 110 2.88 -12.20 4.79
CA TYR A 110 1.92 -12.46 5.86
C TYR A 110 2.40 -11.89 7.20
N ASP A 111 3.62 -12.23 7.61
CA ASP A 111 4.22 -11.73 8.85
C ASP A 111 4.31 -10.21 8.88
N LEU A 112 4.69 -9.59 7.74
CA LEU A 112 4.72 -8.14 7.60
C LEU A 112 3.34 -7.52 7.81
N ALA A 113 2.31 -8.06 7.14
CA ALA A 113 0.94 -7.54 7.24
C ALA A 113 0.38 -7.70 8.65
N HIS A 114 0.56 -8.86 9.29
CA HIS A 114 0.05 -9.14 10.64
C HIS A 114 0.74 -8.33 11.74
N ARG A 115 1.99 -7.92 11.52
CA ARG A 115 2.69 -7.05 12.46
C ARG A 115 2.17 -5.61 12.45
N GLU A 116 1.75 -5.12 11.29
CA GLU A 116 1.43 -3.70 11.09
C GLU A 116 -0.09 -3.40 11.05
N LEU A 117 -0.92 -4.41 10.76
CA LEU A 117 -2.36 -4.27 10.54
C LEU A 117 -3.14 -5.17 11.51
N ALA A 118 -4.38 -4.78 11.84
CA ALA A 118 -5.17 -5.45 12.86
C ALA A 118 -6.33 -6.30 12.30
N SER A 119 -6.61 -6.24 10.99
CA SER A 119 -7.76 -6.93 10.40
C SER A 119 -7.65 -7.03 8.88
N TRP A 120 -8.47 -7.92 8.28
CA TRP A 120 -8.69 -7.96 6.84
C TRP A 120 -9.19 -6.63 6.27
N HIS A 121 -9.99 -5.90 7.04
CA HIS A 121 -10.42 -4.55 6.66
C HIS A 121 -9.22 -3.60 6.56
N ASP A 122 -8.36 -3.58 7.57
CA ASP A 122 -7.17 -2.72 7.57
C ASP A 122 -6.23 -3.08 6.41
N LEU A 123 -6.09 -4.37 6.10
CA LEU A 123 -5.33 -4.84 4.92
C LEU A 123 -5.91 -4.28 3.62
N ALA A 124 -7.24 -4.36 3.46
CA ALA A 124 -7.92 -3.85 2.27
C ALA A 124 -7.70 -2.33 2.11
N MET A 125 -7.92 -1.55 3.16
CA MET A 125 -7.76 -0.10 3.11
C MET A 125 -6.30 0.28 2.83
N SER A 126 -5.36 -0.35 3.52
CA SER A 126 -3.92 -0.17 3.30
C SER A 126 -3.48 -0.52 1.86
N TYR A 127 -4.05 -1.57 1.29
CA TYR A 127 -3.80 -1.94 -0.11
C TYR A 127 -4.28 -0.86 -1.08
N ILE A 128 -5.51 -0.35 -0.90
CA ILE A 128 -6.10 0.65 -1.78
C ILE A 128 -5.34 1.97 -1.69
N ILE A 129 -4.96 2.40 -0.49
CA ILE A 129 -4.15 3.61 -0.27
C ILE A 129 -2.81 3.49 -1.01
N GLY A 130 -2.06 2.41 -0.80
CA GLY A 130 -0.78 2.23 -1.47
C GLY A 130 -0.90 2.11 -2.99
N ARG A 131 -1.99 1.49 -3.48
CA ARG A 131 -2.30 1.45 -4.91
C ARG A 131 -2.60 2.84 -5.48
N SER A 132 -3.32 3.69 -4.75
CA SER A 132 -3.59 5.06 -5.18
C SER A 132 -2.29 5.88 -5.27
N MET A 133 -1.40 5.74 -4.30
CA MET A 133 -0.08 6.37 -4.31
C MET A 133 0.83 5.86 -5.44
N TRP A 134 0.62 4.63 -5.92
CA TRP A 134 1.35 4.08 -7.06
C TRP A 134 0.79 4.57 -8.40
N GLY A 135 -0.52 4.58 -8.58
CA GLY A 135 -1.17 4.77 -9.88
C GLY A 135 -1.92 6.08 -10.05
N GLY A 136 -2.04 6.90 -9.00
CA GLY A 136 -2.84 8.13 -9.02
C GLY A 136 -4.28 7.87 -9.48
N LYS A 137 -4.86 8.78 -10.24
CA LYS A 137 -6.23 8.66 -10.80
C LYS A 137 -6.47 7.42 -11.66
N LYS A 138 -5.41 6.78 -12.17
CA LYS A 138 -5.52 5.55 -12.97
C LYS A 138 -5.62 4.29 -12.11
N SER A 139 -5.63 4.40 -10.80
CA SER A 139 -5.69 3.24 -9.90
C SER A 139 -7.06 2.57 -9.79
N TYR A 140 -8.13 3.22 -10.26
CA TYR A 140 -9.50 2.69 -10.19
C TYR A 140 -9.90 2.30 -8.76
N ASN A 141 -9.73 3.22 -7.81
CA ASN A 141 -9.93 2.98 -6.38
C ASN A 141 -11.35 2.51 -6.04
N SER A 142 -12.38 3.03 -6.72
CA SER A 142 -13.77 2.59 -6.55
C SER A 142 -13.94 1.09 -6.82
N VAL A 143 -13.37 0.59 -7.91
CA VAL A 143 -13.45 -0.85 -8.26
C VAL A 143 -12.70 -1.70 -7.23
N MET A 144 -11.57 -1.22 -6.72
CA MET A 144 -10.82 -1.92 -5.67
C MET A 144 -11.60 -1.93 -4.36
N LYS A 145 -12.28 -0.84 -4.03
CA LYS A 145 -13.15 -0.76 -2.84
C LYS A 145 -14.35 -1.72 -2.95
N ASP A 146 -15.01 -1.76 -4.08
CA ASP A 146 -16.12 -2.71 -4.33
C ASP A 146 -15.66 -4.17 -4.18
N ASN A 147 -14.46 -4.50 -4.69
CA ASN A 147 -13.90 -5.84 -4.53
C ASN A 147 -13.56 -6.14 -3.07
N ALA A 148 -12.98 -5.18 -2.35
CA ALA A 148 -12.68 -5.32 -0.93
C ALA A 148 -13.96 -5.53 -0.10
N ASP A 149 -15.03 -4.76 -0.37
CA ASP A 149 -16.30 -4.89 0.32
C ASP A 149 -16.95 -6.27 0.09
N LYS A 150 -16.85 -6.81 -1.13
CA LYS A 150 -17.29 -8.18 -1.43
C LYS A 150 -16.48 -9.21 -0.64
N LEU A 151 -15.15 -9.07 -0.61
CA LEU A 151 -14.29 -9.99 0.15
C LEU A 151 -14.59 -9.94 1.66
N LEU A 152 -14.94 -8.77 2.19
CA LEU A 152 -15.26 -8.57 3.61
C LEU A 152 -16.68 -8.99 3.99
N SER A 153 -17.59 -9.18 3.03
CA SER A 153 -19.02 -9.46 3.30
C SER A 153 -19.53 -10.79 2.76
N ASP A 154 -18.92 -11.37 1.73
CA ASP A 154 -19.36 -12.64 1.16
C ASP A 154 -19.02 -13.81 2.10
N GLU A 155 -20.05 -14.55 2.54
CA GLU A 155 -19.89 -15.72 3.42
C GLU A 155 -18.97 -16.81 2.84
N LYS A 156 -18.75 -16.85 1.52
CA LYS A 156 -17.81 -17.76 0.86
C LYS A 156 -16.38 -17.23 0.83
N SER A 157 -16.18 -15.97 1.14
CA SER A 157 -14.86 -15.35 1.13
C SER A 157 -13.97 -15.94 2.23
N PRO A 158 -12.69 -16.24 1.92
CA PRO A 158 -11.71 -16.59 2.94
C PRO A 158 -11.56 -15.50 4.03
N TRP A 159 -11.75 -14.23 3.68
CA TRP A 159 -11.62 -13.11 4.63
C TRP A 159 -12.74 -13.06 5.68
N VAL A 160 -13.90 -13.68 5.39
CA VAL A 160 -15.00 -13.85 6.36
C VAL A 160 -14.81 -15.12 7.19
N ARG A 161 -14.19 -16.15 6.59
CA ARG A 161 -14.05 -17.49 7.22
C ARG A 161 -12.81 -17.65 8.08
N LEU A 162 -11.74 -16.94 7.73
CA LEU A 162 -10.46 -17.02 8.41
C LEU A 162 -10.31 -15.84 9.37
N GLN A 163 -9.83 -16.14 10.57
CA GLN A 163 -9.42 -15.09 11.49
C GLN A 163 -8.20 -14.35 10.91
N TRP A 164 -8.14 -13.07 11.22
CA TRP A 164 -6.96 -12.28 10.95
C TRP A 164 -5.79 -12.75 11.77
#